data_91ee26dcf8bf979b85ccabea674562cf
#
_entry.id   91ee26dcf8bf979b85ccabea674562cf
#
_cell.length_a   1.000
_cell.length_b   1.000
_cell.length_c   1.000
_cell.angle_alpha   90.00
_cell.angle_beta   90.00
_cell.angle_gamma   90.00
#
_symmetry.space_group_name_H-M   'P 1'
#
loop_
_entity.id
_entity.type
_entity.pdbx_description
1 polymer ?
#
loop_
_entity_poly.entity_id
_entity_poly.type
_entity_poly.pdbx_seq_one_letter_code
_entity_poly.pdbx_strand_id
1 'polypeptide(L)'
;MRATIGDMELMREIRQYRVPRRAAAIWWLGQNGYIFKSPEGVTLSVDLYLTNSCAAAYADSGVNLDRRVPVLIEPEEVNVDVFTCTHNHMDHTDPETIGRLRHKDTAQFVGPHPTCEVYLEKGIETGRIVPAWPDCRLQFGDITLHGAFAMPTDDTDLNHMGFVLEFGGGPKVYITGDTDYSELLASAAKWSPDMMITCINGGFNNLSHFEAAQLASRIKPRVAVPCHYDMFPDNSVDPLQFRAALTTTAPGVHYLQLEHGKALLLEP
;
A
#
# COMPACT_ATOMS: atom_id res chain seq x y z
N MET A 1 15.24 -20.10 7.09
CA MET A 1 14.13 -20.90 7.63
C MET A 1 13.31 -21.41 6.43
N ARG A 2 12.93 -22.67 6.34
CA ARG A 2 12.11 -23.17 5.20
C ARG A 2 10.70 -22.60 5.37
N ALA A 3 10.11 -22.09 4.28
CA ALA A 3 8.71 -21.67 4.22
C ALA A 3 7.81 -22.76 4.83
N THR A 4 6.95 -22.36 5.74
CA THR A 4 5.93 -23.26 6.29
C THR A 4 4.80 -23.42 5.28
N ILE A 5 4.11 -24.55 5.30
CA ILE A 5 2.99 -24.90 4.37
C ILE A 5 1.92 -23.78 4.30
N GLY A 6 1.86 -22.88 5.31
CA GLY A 6 0.94 -21.73 5.35
C GLY A 6 1.21 -20.62 4.33
N ASP A 7 2.45 -20.42 3.90
CA ASP A 7 2.84 -19.25 3.10
C ASP A 7 2.41 -19.42 1.63
N MET A 8 2.59 -20.60 1.05
CA MET A 8 2.05 -20.95 -0.27
C MET A 8 0.51 -20.98 -0.30
N GLU A 9 -0.12 -21.09 0.87
CA GLU A 9 -1.58 -21.19 0.99
C GLU A 9 -2.24 -19.83 0.73
N LEU A 10 -1.72 -18.72 1.28
CA LEU A 10 -2.34 -17.40 1.14
C LEU A 10 -2.31 -16.89 -0.31
N MET A 11 -1.16 -16.97 -1.02
CA MET A 11 -1.10 -16.52 -2.42
C MET A 11 -2.02 -17.37 -3.31
N ARG A 12 -2.12 -18.69 -3.05
CA ARG A 12 -3.06 -19.57 -3.75
C ARG A 12 -4.51 -19.20 -3.44
N GLU A 13 -4.84 -18.89 -2.18
CA GLU A 13 -6.17 -18.40 -1.78
C GLU A 13 -6.52 -17.13 -2.54
N ILE A 14 -5.62 -16.13 -2.55
CA ILE A 14 -5.79 -14.88 -3.29
C ILE A 14 -6.07 -15.15 -4.77
N ARG A 15 -5.28 -16.03 -5.39
CA ARG A 15 -5.45 -16.39 -6.81
C ARG A 15 -6.79 -17.08 -7.10
N GLN A 16 -7.31 -17.88 -6.18
CA GLN A 16 -8.56 -18.60 -6.31
C GLN A 16 -9.79 -17.81 -5.86
N TYR A 17 -9.59 -16.73 -5.07
CA TYR A 17 -10.70 -15.95 -4.53
C TYR A 17 -11.54 -15.33 -5.66
N ARG A 18 -12.86 -15.51 -5.59
CA ARG A 18 -13.79 -14.96 -6.58
C ARG A 18 -14.39 -13.66 -6.05
N VAL A 19 -14.09 -12.57 -6.72
CA VAL A 19 -14.62 -11.24 -6.39
C VAL A 19 -15.94 -11.04 -7.10
N PRO A 20 -17.04 -10.70 -6.40
CA PRO A 20 -18.32 -10.37 -7.01
C PRO A 20 -18.20 -9.15 -7.93
N ARG A 21 -19.13 -9.02 -8.88
CA ARG A 21 -19.21 -7.85 -9.75
C ARG A 21 -19.36 -6.57 -8.92
N ARG A 22 -18.64 -5.51 -9.31
CA ARG A 22 -18.62 -4.22 -8.63
C ARG A 22 -18.12 -4.27 -7.18
N ALA A 23 -17.31 -5.25 -6.81
CA ALA A 23 -16.62 -5.33 -5.53
C ALA A 23 -15.11 -5.34 -5.73
N ALA A 24 -14.34 -5.24 -4.64
CA ALA A 24 -12.91 -5.48 -4.60
C ALA A 24 -12.56 -6.36 -3.42
N ALA A 25 -11.62 -7.27 -3.56
CA ALA A 25 -11.07 -8.00 -2.42
C ALA A 25 -9.69 -7.43 -2.07
N ILE A 26 -9.41 -7.30 -0.77
CA ILE A 26 -8.24 -6.64 -0.21
C ILE A 26 -7.61 -7.54 0.83
N TRP A 27 -6.29 -7.74 0.77
CA TRP A 27 -5.48 -8.41 1.80
C TRP A 27 -4.38 -7.47 2.25
N TRP A 28 -4.26 -7.27 3.55
CA TRP A 28 -3.18 -6.49 4.15
C TRP A 28 -2.06 -7.42 4.62
N LEU A 29 -0.82 -7.11 4.27
CA LEU A 29 0.37 -7.91 4.59
C LEU A 29 1.32 -7.23 5.58
N GLY A 30 0.84 -6.16 6.22
CA GLY A 30 1.63 -5.32 7.14
C GLY A 30 2.20 -4.07 6.47
N GLN A 31 2.62 -3.10 7.27
CA GLN A 31 3.11 -1.79 6.83
C GLN A 31 2.11 -1.11 5.88
N ASN A 32 2.52 -0.68 4.69
CA ASN A 32 1.63 -0.24 3.62
C ASN A 32 1.44 -1.33 2.54
N GLY A 33 1.75 -2.60 2.87
CA GLY A 33 1.73 -3.72 1.94
C GLY A 33 0.34 -4.31 1.73
N TYR A 34 -0.20 -4.23 0.52
CA TYR A 34 -1.51 -4.74 0.16
C TYR A 34 -1.50 -5.57 -1.11
N ILE A 35 -2.42 -6.53 -1.22
CA ILE A 35 -2.83 -7.11 -2.50
C ILE A 35 -4.32 -6.85 -2.68
N PHE A 36 -4.67 -6.35 -3.85
CA PHE A 36 -6.04 -6.11 -4.30
C PHE A 36 -6.40 -7.09 -5.41
N LYS A 37 -7.67 -7.47 -5.48
CA LYS A 37 -8.18 -8.28 -6.59
C LYS A 37 -9.51 -7.73 -7.10
N SER A 38 -9.62 -7.64 -8.43
CA SER A 38 -10.79 -7.15 -9.12
C SER A 38 -11.81 -8.24 -9.48
N PRO A 39 -13.03 -7.90 -9.90
CA PRO A 39 -14.03 -8.85 -10.38
C PRO A 39 -13.57 -9.69 -11.57
N GLU A 40 -12.77 -9.17 -12.49
CA GLU A 40 -12.22 -9.92 -13.62
C GLU A 40 -10.99 -10.77 -13.25
N GLY A 41 -10.57 -10.68 -11.97
CA GLY A 41 -9.50 -11.50 -11.40
C GLY A 41 -8.11 -10.88 -11.51
N VAL A 42 -8.00 -9.63 -11.98
CA VAL A 42 -6.72 -8.89 -11.99
C VAL A 42 -6.27 -8.65 -10.56
N THR A 43 -5.00 -8.97 -10.28
CA THR A 43 -4.35 -8.76 -8.98
C THR A 43 -3.34 -7.61 -9.06
N LEU A 44 -3.41 -6.69 -8.11
CA LEU A 44 -2.51 -5.55 -8.00
C LEU A 44 -1.97 -5.47 -6.57
N SER A 45 -0.64 -5.38 -6.43
CA SER A 45 -0.02 -5.14 -5.12
C SER A 45 0.41 -3.68 -4.96
N VAL A 46 0.42 -3.21 -3.71
CA VAL A 46 0.99 -1.92 -3.31
C VAL A 46 1.99 -2.17 -2.20
N ASP A 47 3.20 -1.60 -2.32
CA ASP A 47 4.23 -1.47 -1.28
C ASP A 47 4.52 -2.77 -0.51
N LEU A 48 4.71 -3.89 -1.20
CA LEU A 48 5.00 -5.16 -0.56
C LEU A 48 6.41 -5.17 0.07
N TYR A 49 6.46 -5.05 1.39
CA TYR A 49 7.64 -5.25 2.20
C TYR A 49 7.60 -6.64 2.85
N LEU A 50 8.32 -7.62 2.26
CA LEU A 50 8.22 -9.04 2.64
C LEU A 50 9.55 -9.62 3.18
N THR A 51 10.43 -8.77 3.67
CA THR A 51 11.74 -9.14 4.22
C THR A 51 11.97 -8.46 5.57
N ASN A 52 13.20 -8.49 6.06
CA ASN A 52 13.67 -7.69 7.19
C ASN A 52 14.83 -6.76 6.77
N SER A 53 14.83 -6.32 5.50
CA SER A 53 15.91 -5.53 4.91
C SER A 53 16.15 -4.20 5.64
N CYS A 54 15.10 -3.54 6.14
CA CYS A 54 15.23 -2.30 6.91
C CYS A 54 16.06 -2.49 8.18
N ALA A 55 15.87 -3.58 8.93
CA ALA A 55 16.67 -3.87 10.11
C ALA A 55 18.17 -3.96 9.81
N ALA A 56 18.51 -4.60 8.68
CA ALA A 56 19.89 -4.72 8.24
C ALA A 56 20.49 -3.37 7.78
N ALA A 57 19.70 -2.59 7.00
CA ALA A 57 20.15 -1.30 6.46
C ALA A 57 20.33 -0.23 7.55
N TYR A 58 19.52 -0.27 8.60
CA TYR A 58 19.52 0.73 9.67
C TYR A 58 20.14 0.22 10.99
N ALA A 59 20.88 -0.89 10.97
CA ALA A 59 21.47 -1.52 12.17
C ALA A 59 22.32 -0.56 13.01
N ASP A 60 23.02 0.38 12.37
CA ASP A 60 23.92 1.34 13.02
C ASP A 60 23.26 2.71 13.29
N SER A 61 21.98 2.88 12.94
CA SER A 61 21.28 4.18 13.06
C SER A 61 20.78 4.48 14.47
N GLY A 62 20.72 3.47 15.35
CA GLY A 62 20.09 3.57 16.65
C GLY A 62 18.58 3.46 16.64
N VAL A 63 17.96 3.22 15.47
CA VAL A 63 16.51 2.99 15.30
C VAL A 63 16.25 1.49 15.10
N ASN A 64 15.32 0.94 15.87
CA ASN A 64 14.95 -0.47 15.75
C ASN A 64 13.84 -0.65 14.70
N LEU A 65 14.22 -1.13 13.52
CA LEU A 65 13.34 -1.45 12.43
C LEU A 65 13.22 -2.98 12.18
N ASP A 66 13.36 -3.78 13.25
CA ASP A 66 13.07 -5.21 13.18
C ASP A 66 11.60 -5.45 12.87
N ARG A 67 11.35 -6.31 11.87
CA ARG A 67 10.00 -6.68 11.48
C ARG A 67 9.29 -7.46 12.60
N ARG A 68 8.12 -6.98 13.04
CA ARG A 68 7.25 -7.66 14.03
C ARG A 68 6.10 -8.44 13.39
N VAL A 69 5.65 -8.02 12.23
CA VAL A 69 4.58 -8.72 11.49
C VAL A 69 5.20 -9.92 10.75
N PRO A 70 4.66 -11.13 10.86
CA PRO A 70 5.16 -12.28 10.10
C PRO A 70 5.16 -12.04 8.60
N VAL A 71 6.11 -12.63 7.88
CA VAL A 71 6.05 -12.73 6.42
C VAL A 71 4.96 -13.72 6.06
N LEU A 72 3.88 -13.24 5.44
CA LEU A 72 2.69 -14.06 5.14
C LEU A 72 2.74 -14.67 3.74
N ILE A 73 3.56 -14.12 2.86
CA ILE A 73 3.85 -14.61 1.52
C ILE A 73 5.35 -14.41 1.30
N GLU A 74 6.09 -15.47 1.01
CA GLU A 74 7.51 -15.30 0.63
C GLU A 74 7.61 -14.54 -0.70
N PRO A 75 8.61 -13.67 -0.89
CA PRO A 75 8.76 -12.91 -2.14
C PRO A 75 8.72 -13.79 -3.39
N GLU A 76 9.29 -14.99 -3.34
CA GLU A 76 9.30 -15.94 -4.46
C GLU A 76 7.91 -16.46 -4.84
N GLU A 77 6.96 -16.41 -3.91
CA GLU A 77 5.59 -16.90 -4.12
C GLU A 77 4.64 -15.79 -4.61
N VAL A 78 5.07 -14.51 -4.55
CA VAL A 78 4.25 -13.39 -5.04
C VAL A 78 3.98 -13.55 -6.53
N ASN A 79 2.70 -13.62 -6.87
CA ASN A 79 2.23 -13.78 -8.26
C ASN A 79 1.04 -12.85 -8.49
N VAL A 80 1.35 -11.60 -8.82
CA VAL A 80 0.39 -10.54 -9.13
C VAL A 80 0.54 -10.08 -10.57
N ASP A 81 -0.52 -9.51 -11.15
CA ASP A 81 -0.50 -9.00 -12.52
C ASP A 81 0.15 -7.60 -12.57
N VAL A 82 0.02 -6.83 -11.48
CA VAL A 82 0.61 -5.49 -11.33
C VAL A 82 1.29 -5.37 -9.97
N PHE A 83 2.55 -4.99 -9.97
CA PHE A 83 3.35 -4.69 -8.77
C PHE A 83 3.58 -3.19 -8.68
N THR A 84 3.07 -2.53 -7.63
CA THR A 84 3.19 -1.08 -7.51
C THR A 84 3.89 -0.67 -6.22
N CYS A 85 4.64 0.45 -6.28
CA CYS A 85 5.18 1.09 -5.10
C CYS A 85 4.91 2.60 -5.15
N THR A 86 4.63 3.19 -3.98
CA THR A 86 4.26 4.61 -3.84
C THR A 86 5.47 5.54 -3.88
N HIS A 87 6.63 5.08 -3.42
CA HIS A 87 7.90 5.80 -3.37
C HIS A 87 9.06 4.82 -3.12
N ASN A 88 10.31 5.30 -3.10
CA ASN A 88 11.48 4.41 -3.10
C ASN A 88 12.07 4.09 -1.71
N HIS A 89 11.45 4.46 -0.60
CA HIS A 89 11.90 4.00 0.72
C HIS A 89 11.84 2.47 0.82
N MET A 90 12.78 1.88 1.58
CA MET A 90 12.99 0.44 1.59
C MET A 90 11.81 -0.39 2.10
N ASP A 91 10.98 0.16 2.96
CA ASP A 91 9.78 -0.50 3.48
C ASP A 91 8.56 -0.39 2.55
N HIS A 92 8.73 0.24 1.37
CA HIS A 92 7.74 0.35 0.29
C HIS A 92 8.29 -0.23 -1.02
N THR A 93 9.49 0.15 -1.42
CA THR A 93 10.20 -0.38 -2.59
C THR A 93 11.37 -1.24 -2.11
N ASP A 94 11.07 -2.39 -1.49
CA ASP A 94 12.08 -3.28 -0.92
C ASP A 94 12.91 -3.97 -2.01
N PRO A 95 14.22 -3.62 -2.14
CA PRO A 95 15.06 -4.20 -3.17
C PRO A 95 15.28 -5.70 -3.00
N GLU A 96 15.17 -6.22 -1.76
CA GLU A 96 15.31 -7.65 -1.49
C GLU A 96 14.04 -8.39 -1.92
N THR A 97 12.84 -7.90 -1.56
CA THR A 97 11.57 -8.46 -2.05
C THR A 97 11.55 -8.49 -3.57
N ILE A 98 11.83 -7.35 -4.24
CA ILE A 98 11.82 -7.25 -5.71
C ILE A 98 12.85 -8.18 -6.34
N GLY A 99 14.05 -8.25 -5.76
CA GLY A 99 15.13 -9.13 -6.21
C GLY A 99 14.73 -10.61 -6.25
N ARG A 100 13.94 -11.06 -5.26
CA ARG A 100 13.52 -12.45 -5.06
C ARG A 100 12.25 -12.84 -5.83
N LEU A 101 11.50 -11.90 -6.41
CA LEU A 101 10.30 -12.22 -7.19
C LEU A 101 10.61 -13.21 -8.33
N ARG A 102 9.79 -14.27 -8.47
CA ARG A 102 9.93 -15.25 -9.56
C ARG A 102 9.12 -14.88 -10.81
N HIS A 103 8.06 -14.11 -10.67
CA HIS A 103 7.12 -13.78 -11.75
C HIS A 103 7.38 -12.40 -12.38
N LYS A 104 8.65 -11.98 -12.43
CA LYS A 104 9.07 -10.69 -12.99
C LYS A 104 8.72 -10.53 -14.48
N ASP A 105 8.68 -11.62 -15.19
CA ASP A 105 8.45 -11.70 -16.64
C ASP A 105 6.96 -11.62 -17.02
N THR A 106 6.05 -11.71 -16.04
CA THR A 106 4.60 -11.68 -16.29
C THR A 106 3.90 -10.43 -15.74
N ALA A 107 4.43 -9.85 -14.65
CA ALA A 107 3.84 -8.66 -14.01
C ALA A 107 4.22 -7.36 -14.74
N GLN A 108 3.37 -6.32 -14.59
CA GLN A 108 3.73 -4.92 -14.86
C GLN A 108 4.21 -4.28 -13.55
N PHE A 109 5.24 -3.44 -13.62
CA PHE A 109 5.82 -2.76 -12.46
C PHE A 109 5.56 -1.27 -12.54
N VAL A 110 4.89 -0.70 -11.55
CA VAL A 110 4.40 0.69 -11.57
C VAL A 110 4.98 1.45 -10.39
N GLY A 111 5.45 2.67 -10.62
CA GLY A 111 5.93 3.53 -9.53
C GLY A 111 6.47 4.86 -10.05
N PRO A 112 6.80 5.80 -9.17
CA PRO A 112 7.51 7.01 -9.53
C PRO A 112 8.92 6.72 -10.03
N HIS A 113 9.57 7.73 -10.61
CA HIS A 113 10.87 7.56 -11.28
C HIS A 113 11.94 6.87 -10.41
N PRO A 114 12.19 7.26 -9.14
CA PRO A 114 13.19 6.59 -8.31
C PRO A 114 12.87 5.12 -8.04
N THR A 115 11.60 4.77 -7.89
CA THR A 115 11.13 3.37 -7.78
C THR A 115 11.41 2.59 -9.08
N CYS A 116 11.20 3.21 -10.24
CA CYS A 116 11.51 2.58 -11.53
C CYS A 116 13.02 2.27 -11.68
N GLU A 117 13.89 3.10 -11.13
CA GLU A 117 15.33 2.83 -11.09
C GLU A 117 15.63 1.58 -10.26
N VAL A 118 15.02 1.43 -9.08
CA VAL A 118 15.15 0.20 -8.27
C VAL A 118 14.66 -1.03 -9.04
N TYR A 119 13.54 -0.93 -9.76
CA TYR A 119 13.07 -2.04 -10.61
C TYR A 119 14.10 -2.46 -11.66
N LEU A 120 14.70 -1.50 -12.35
CA LEU A 120 15.77 -1.76 -13.34
C LEU A 120 16.99 -2.42 -12.70
N GLU A 121 17.44 -1.93 -11.55
CA GLU A 121 18.57 -2.49 -10.79
C GLU A 121 18.31 -3.94 -10.34
N LYS A 122 17.05 -4.30 -10.08
CA LYS A 122 16.64 -5.67 -9.70
C LYS A 122 16.29 -6.55 -10.90
N GLY A 123 16.60 -6.10 -12.10
CA GLY A 123 16.49 -6.89 -13.32
C GLY A 123 15.08 -6.98 -13.91
N ILE A 124 14.21 -6.03 -13.61
CA ILE A 124 12.93 -5.92 -14.31
C ILE A 124 13.17 -5.36 -15.70
N GLU A 125 12.63 -6.02 -16.72
CA GLU A 125 12.74 -5.56 -18.10
C GLU A 125 12.05 -4.21 -18.30
N THR A 126 12.71 -3.28 -19.02
CA THR A 126 12.19 -1.92 -19.28
C THR A 126 10.75 -1.93 -19.85
N GLY A 127 10.43 -2.90 -20.71
CA GLY A 127 9.10 -3.03 -21.32
C GLY A 127 7.98 -3.39 -20.33
N ARG A 128 8.33 -3.73 -19.09
CA ARG A 128 7.37 -4.05 -18.02
C ARG A 128 7.24 -2.94 -16.99
N ILE A 129 8.06 -1.90 -17.08
CA ILE A 129 8.06 -0.77 -16.16
C ILE A 129 7.17 0.33 -16.73
N VAL A 130 6.22 0.76 -15.93
CA VAL A 130 5.26 1.82 -16.25
C VAL A 130 5.46 2.94 -15.23
N PRO A 131 6.10 4.05 -15.60
CA PRO A 131 6.24 5.19 -14.72
C PRO A 131 4.88 5.78 -14.33
N ALA A 132 4.76 6.19 -13.06
CA ALA A 132 3.59 6.85 -12.52
C ALA A 132 3.96 8.22 -11.94
N TRP A 133 2.99 9.13 -11.94
CA TRP A 133 3.12 10.49 -11.40
C TRP A 133 1.75 10.99 -10.93
N PRO A 134 1.67 12.01 -10.09
CA PRO A 134 0.39 12.60 -9.71
C PRO A 134 -0.46 12.99 -10.93
N ASP A 135 -1.75 12.69 -10.88
CA ASP A 135 -2.74 12.83 -11.97
C ASP A 135 -2.59 11.88 -13.18
N CYS A 136 -1.62 10.96 -13.16
CA CYS A 136 -1.62 9.90 -14.18
C CYS A 136 -2.88 9.03 -14.06
N ARG A 137 -3.26 8.40 -15.19
CA ARG A 137 -4.32 7.41 -15.26
C ARG A 137 -3.82 6.21 -16.04
N LEU A 138 -3.71 5.07 -15.37
CA LEU A 138 -3.24 3.80 -15.93
C LEU A 138 -4.36 2.77 -15.85
N GLN A 139 -4.42 1.85 -16.83
CA GLN A 139 -5.46 0.82 -16.90
C GLN A 139 -4.84 -0.57 -16.93
N PHE A 140 -5.28 -1.44 -16.04
CA PHE A 140 -4.86 -2.83 -15.92
C PHE A 140 -6.10 -3.73 -15.85
N GLY A 141 -6.51 -4.32 -16.98
CA GLY A 141 -7.80 -5.02 -17.05
C GLY A 141 -8.94 -4.12 -16.58
N ASP A 142 -9.69 -4.53 -15.58
CA ASP A 142 -10.78 -3.76 -14.97
C ASP A 142 -10.35 -2.93 -13.75
N ILE A 143 -9.03 -2.80 -13.47
CA ILE A 143 -8.50 -1.86 -12.46
C ILE A 143 -8.02 -0.59 -13.17
N THR A 144 -8.53 0.57 -12.74
CA THR A 144 -7.95 1.88 -13.08
C THR A 144 -7.13 2.37 -11.89
N LEU A 145 -5.86 2.70 -12.12
CA LEU A 145 -4.98 3.35 -11.16
C LEU A 145 -4.85 4.82 -11.51
N HIS A 146 -5.16 5.69 -10.55
CA HIS A 146 -4.89 7.12 -10.62
C HIS A 146 -3.75 7.47 -9.66
N GLY A 147 -2.76 8.23 -10.13
CA GLY A 147 -1.73 8.82 -9.28
C GLY A 147 -2.32 9.95 -8.45
N ALA A 148 -2.16 9.89 -7.14
CA ALA A 148 -2.56 10.94 -6.22
C ALA A 148 -1.32 11.67 -5.68
N PHE A 149 -1.47 12.95 -5.36
CA PHE A 149 -0.42 13.72 -4.71
C PHE A 149 -0.13 13.16 -3.31
N ALA A 150 1.16 13.07 -2.95
CA ALA A 150 1.63 12.92 -1.59
C ALA A 150 2.75 13.93 -1.33
N MET A 151 2.88 14.39 -0.08
CA MET A 151 3.96 15.31 0.31
C MET A 151 5.16 14.47 0.74
N PRO A 152 6.36 14.68 0.16
CA PRO A 152 7.56 13.96 0.57
C PRO A 152 7.83 14.10 2.07
N THR A 153 8.27 13.01 2.70
CA THR A 153 8.57 12.97 4.13
C THR A 153 10.00 13.34 4.46
N ASP A 154 10.90 13.32 3.47
CA ASP A 154 12.29 13.77 3.57
C ASP A 154 12.83 14.20 2.19
N ASP A 155 14.12 14.47 2.11
CA ASP A 155 14.82 14.92 0.89
C ASP A 155 15.46 13.77 0.09
N THR A 156 15.30 12.52 0.50
CA THR A 156 15.88 11.36 -0.20
C THR A 156 15.03 10.92 -1.39
N ASP A 157 13.72 11.11 -1.33
CA ASP A 157 12.80 10.92 -2.45
C ASP A 157 11.72 12.03 -2.50
N LEU A 158 11.83 12.91 -3.47
CA LEU A 158 10.83 13.98 -3.68
C LEU A 158 9.64 13.52 -4.55
N ASN A 159 9.56 12.25 -4.90
CA ASN A 159 8.56 11.71 -5.82
C ASN A 159 7.51 10.83 -5.10
N HIS A 160 7.28 11.08 -3.80
CA HIS A 160 6.21 10.39 -3.09
C HIS A 160 4.88 10.57 -3.80
N MET A 161 4.09 9.52 -3.83
CA MET A 161 2.73 9.57 -4.36
C MET A 161 1.82 8.58 -3.66
N GLY A 162 0.53 8.88 -3.69
CA GLY A 162 -0.52 7.93 -3.36
C GLY A 162 -1.16 7.35 -4.61
N PHE A 163 -2.05 6.38 -4.43
CA PHE A 163 -2.85 5.81 -5.50
C PHE A 163 -4.34 5.85 -5.18
N VAL A 164 -5.15 6.09 -6.20
CA VAL A 164 -6.58 5.77 -6.14
C VAL A 164 -6.85 4.63 -7.12
N LEU A 165 -7.30 3.49 -6.59
CA LEU A 165 -7.64 2.30 -7.35
C LEU A 165 -9.15 2.23 -7.52
N GLU A 166 -9.63 2.09 -8.77
CA GLU A 166 -11.04 1.90 -9.11
C GLU A 166 -11.22 0.50 -9.72
N PHE A 167 -12.21 -0.26 -9.24
CA PHE A 167 -12.38 -1.68 -9.56
C PHE A 167 -13.68 -1.92 -10.36
N GLY A 168 -13.55 -2.13 -11.67
CA GLY A 168 -14.65 -2.62 -12.52
C GLY A 168 -15.96 -1.83 -12.42
N GLY A 169 -15.91 -0.49 -12.27
CA GLY A 169 -17.06 0.37 -12.03
C GLY A 169 -17.69 0.15 -10.63
N GLY A 170 -16.97 -0.46 -9.72
CA GLY A 170 -17.30 -0.68 -8.31
C GLY A 170 -16.60 0.33 -7.39
N PRO A 171 -16.11 -0.12 -6.22
CA PRO A 171 -15.54 0.76 -5.21
C PRO A 171 -14.22 1.38 -5.65
N LYS A 172 -13.88 2.49 -5.01
CA LYS A 172 -12.61 3.20 -5.14
C LYS A 172 -11.88 3.22 -3.81
N VAL A 173 -10.60 2.91 -3.85
CA VAL A 173 -9.72 2.90 -2.67
C VAL A 173 -8.63 3.93 -2.87
N TYR A 174 -8.54 4.91 -1.99
CA TYR A 174 -7.43 5.85 -1.90
C TYR A 174 -6.40 5.33 -0.89
N ILE A 175 -5.17 5.18 -1.32
CA ILE A 175 -4.01 4.79 -0.51
C ILE A 175 -3.09 6.00 -0.49
N THR A 176 -2.82 6.57 0.70
CA THR A 176 -2.00 7.78 0.80
C THR A 176 -0.54 7.53 0.44
N GLY A 177 -0.04 6.30 0.66
CA GLY A 177 1.38 6.06 0.83
C GLY A 177 1.90 6.77 2.08
N ASP A 178 3.21 6.90 2.19
CA ASP A 178 3.84 7.76 3.16
C ASP A 178 3.76 9.21 2.70
N THR A 179 3.35 10.11 3.60
CA THR A 179 3.15 11.52 3.27
C THR A 179 3.19 12.39 4.51
N ASP A 180 3.87 13.54 4.42
CA ASP A 180 3.67 14.63 5.38
C ASP A 180 2.32 15.32 5.12
N TYR A 181 1.85 16.09 6.10
CA TYR A 181 0.58 16.79 5.96
C TYR A 181 0.65 17.95 4.96
N SER A 182 -0.30 17.95 4.04
CA SER A 182 -0.55 19.07 3.13
C SER A 182 -2.04 19.17 2.81
N GLU A 183 -2.56 20.41 2.73
CA GLU A 183 -3.92 20.67 2.25
C GLU A 183 -4.18 20.10 0.83
N LEU A 184 -3.12 19.95 0.02
CA LEU A 184 -3.20 19.42 -1.33
C LEU A 184 -3.58 17.93 -1.37
N LEU A 185 -3.37 17.17 -0.27
CA LEU A 185 -3.82 15.78 -0.14
C LEU A 185 -5.33 15.65 -0.35
N ALA A 186 -6.09 16.67 0.04
CA ALA A 186 -7.54 16.72 -0.15
C ALA A 186 -7.96 16.73 -1.62
N SER A 187 -7.05 16.97 -2.56
CA SER A 187 -7.32 16.88 -4.00
C SER A 187 -7.79 15.47 -4.43
N ALA A 188 -7.45 14.43 -3.64
CA ALA A 188 -7.94 13.06 -3.88
C ALA A 188 -9.47 12.92 -3.74
N ALA A 189 -10.16 13.87 -3.09
CA ALA A 189 -11.62 13.90 -3.04
C ALA A 189 -12.29 13.97 -4.42
N LYS A 190 -11.59 14.46 -5.46
CA LYS A 190 -12.11 14.50 -6.84
C LYS A 190 -12.49 13.13 -7.40
N TRP A 191 -11.87 12.06 -6.89
CA TRP A 191 -12.19 10.69 -7.28
C TRP A 191 -13.29 10.05 -6.44
N SER A 192 -13.73 10.71 -5.34
CA SER A 192 -14.78 10.22 -4.42
C SER A 192 -14.49 8.78 -3.94
N PRO A 193 -13.37 8.53 -3.26
CA PRO A 193 -13.02 7.18 -2.81
C PRO A 193 -14.01 6.69 -1.71
N ASP A 194 -14.40 5.43 -1.80
CA ASP A 194 -15.24 4.75 -0.81
C ASP A 194 -14.44 4.40 0.45
N MET A 195 -13.17 4.08 0.26
CA MET A 195 -12.23 3.73 1.32
C MET A 195 -10.96 4.59 1.22
N MET A 196 -10.44 5.03 2.35
CA MET A 196 -9.13 5.65 2.49
C MET A 196 -8.25 4.77 3.38
N ILE A 197 -7.11 4.34 2.85
CA ILE A 197 -6.04 3.67 3.60
C ILE A 197 -4.95 4.73 3.83
N THR A 198 -4.54 4.95 5.08
CA THR A 198 -3.66 6.07 5.42
C THR A 198 -2.65 5.69 6.49
N CYS A 199 -1.40 6.16 6.33
CA CYS A 199 -0.41 6.11 7.40
C CYS A 199 -0.89 6.93 8.60
N ILE A 200 -0.55 6.47 9.82
CA ILE A 200 -0.98 7.11 11.07
C ILE A 200 0.13 7.20 12.11
N ASN A 201 1.33 6.73 11.77
CA ASN A 201 2.45 6.56 12.70
C ASN A 201 2.97 7.88 13.27
N GLY A 202 2.86 9.02 12.56
CA GLY A 202 3.34 10.33 13.00
C GLY A 202 4.86 10.44 13.15
N GLY A 203 5.59 9.34 12.93
CA GLY A 203 7.05 9.30 12.89
C GLY A 203 7.58 9.51 11.47
N PHE A 204 8.84 9.89 11.34
CA PHE A 204 9.51 10.10 10.05
C PHE A 204 8.75 11.05 9.12
N ASN A 205 8.16 12.11 9.69
CA ASN A 205 7.30 13.10 9.02
C ASN A 205 6.06 12.51 8.30
N ASN A 206 5.62 11.33 8.69
CA ASN A 206 4.34 10.80 8.24
C ASN A 206 3.15 11.45 8.96
N LEU A 207 1.96 11.38 8.36
CA LEU A 207 0.73 11.80 9.01
C LEU A 207 0.60 11.19 10.41
N SER A 208 0.36 12.02 11.39
CA SER A 208 -0.14 11.58 12.68
C SER A 208 -1.59 11.11 12.55
N HIS A 209 -2.05 10.34 13.54
CA HIS A 209 -3.45 9.90 13.61
C HIS A 209 -4.46 11.06 13.59
N PHE A 210 -4.07 12.27 14.06
CA PHE A 210 -4.90 13.48 13.97
C PHE A 210 -4.96 14.03 12.56
N GLU A 211 -3.84 14.17 11.88
CA GLU A 211 -3.76 14.67 10.51
C GLU A 211 -4.44 13.72 9.53
N ALA A 212 -4.28 12.41 9.74
CA ALA A 212 -5.02 11.39 9.00
C ALA A 212 -6.54 11.53 9.17
N ALA A 213 -7.02 11.83 10.39
CA ALA A 213 -8.44 12.10 10.64
C ALA A 213 -8.91 13.43 10.03
N GLN A 214 -8.08 14.47 10.03
CA GLN A 214 -8.36 15.72 9.32
C GLN A 214 -8.46 15.49 7.81
N LEU A 215 -7.55 14.72 7.23
CA LEU A 215 -7.61 14.34 5.83
C LEU A 215 -8.90 13.57 5.53
N ALA A 216 -9.26 12.57 6.36
CA ALA A 216 -10.51 11.82 6.21
C ALA A 216 -11.75 12.73 6.24
N SER A 217 -11.76 13.78 7.07
CA SER A 217 -12.88 14.75 7.13
C SER A 217 -13.07 15.54 5.84
N ARG A 218 -12.00 15.70 5.05
CA ARG A 218 -11.99 16.43 3.76
C ARG A 218 -12.28 15.52 2.57
N ILE A 219 -11.68 14.31 2.57
CA ILE A 219 -11.91 13.30 1.54
C ILE A 219 -13.33 12.72 1.65
N LYS A 220 -13.82 12.53 2.89
CA LYS A 220 -15.12 11.96 3.22
C LYS A 220 -15.34 10.56 2.64
N PRO A 221 -14.38 9.63 2.81
CA PRO A 221 -14.60 8.25 2.44
C PRO A 221 -15.68 7.64 3.33
N ARG A 222 -16.34 6.57 2.91
CA ARG A 222 -17.23 5.80 3.76
C ARG A 222 -16.48 5.11 4.91
N VAL A 223 -15.24 4.62 4.59
CA VAL A 223 -14.40 3.85 5.50
C VAL A 223 -12.98 4.41 5.50
N ALA A 224 -12.37 4.55 6.69
CA ALA A 224 -10.95 4.84 6.85
C ALA A 224 -10.23 3.69 7.55
N VAL A 225 -9.11 3.27 6.97
CA VAL A 225 -8.27 2.15 7.41
C VAL A 225 -6.90 2.68 7.79
N PRO A 226 -6.41 2.42 9.02
CA PRO A 226 -5.05 2.76 9.39
C PRO A 226 -4.05 1.79 8.75
N CYS A 227 -2.88 2.28 8.39
CA CYS A 227 -1.71 1.49 8.04
C CYS A 227 -0.43 2.09 8.63
N HIS A 228 0.71 1.47 8.42
CA HIS A 228 2.02 1.95 8.84
C HIS A 228 2.12 2.17 10.35
N TYR A 229 1.62 1.25 11.17
CA TYR A 229 1.53 1.46 12.61
C TYR A 229 2.05 0.32 13.49
N ASP A 230 2.36 -0.86 12.94
CA ASP A 230 2.65 -2.06 13.74
C ASP A 230 3.91 -2.84 13.31
N MET A 231 4.50 -2.50 12.15
CA MET A 231 5.60 -3.26 11.56
C MET A 231 6.88 -3.17 12.39
N PHE A 232 7.27 -1.98 12.82
CA PHE A 232 8.56 -1.72 13.45
C PHE A 232 8.42 -1.24 14.89
N PRO A 233 9.30 -1.67 15.84
CA PRO A 233 9.27 -1.21 17.23
C PRO A 233 9.28 0.32 17.34
N ASP A 234 10.21 0.99 16.65
CA ASP A 234 10.42 2.43 16.79
C ASP A 234 9.60 3.28 15.80
N ASN A 235 8.72 2.63 15.02
CA ASN A 235 7.80 3.30 14.11
C ASN A 235 6.39 2.71 14.23
N SER A 236 5.85 2.76 15.44
CA SER A 236 4.55 2.16 15.77
C SER A 236 3.69 3.11 16.59
N VAL A 237 2.39 2.99 16.43
CA VAL A 237 1.37 3.72 17.19
C VAL A 237 0.16 2.82 17.43
N ASP A 238 -0.57 3.05 18.53
CA ASP A 238 -1.84 2.35 18.77
C ASP A 238 -2.89 2.86 17.76
N PRO A 239 -3.41 1.99 16.87
CA PRO A 239 -4.39 2.38 15.86
C PRO A 239 -5.73 2.85 16.45
N LEU A 240 -6.01 2.56 17.72
CA LEU A 240 -7.20 3.08 18.41
C LEU A 240 -7.14 4.60 18.60
N GLN A 241 -5.95 5.22 18.56
CA GLN A 241 -5.82 6.68 18.56
C GLN A 241 -6.43 7.29 17.29
N PHE A 242 -6.24 6.64 16.12
CA PHE A 242 -6.88 7.07 14.89
C PHE A 242 -8.40 6.93 14.95
N ARG A 243 -8.89 5.81 15.52
CA ARG A 243 -10.33 5.64 15.76
C ARG A 243 -10.91 6.78 16.62
N ALA A 244 -10.23 7.13 17.71
CA ALA A 244 -10.64 8.23 18.59
C ALA A 244 -10.63 9.57 17.86
N ALA A 245 -9.59 9.86 17.08
CA ALA A 245 -9.48 11.08 16.27
C ALA A 245 -10.60 11.16 15.21
N LEU A 246 -10.91 10.07 14.51
CA LEU A 246 -12.02 10.02 13.54
C LEU A 246 -13.38 10.34 14.22
N THR A 247 -13.62 9.80 15.41
CA THR A 247 -14.88 10.02 16.12
C THR A 247 -15.15 11.51 16.36
N THR A 248 -14.11 12.30 16.58
CA THR A 248 -14.23 13.74 16.85
C THR A 248 -14.13 14.60 15.59
N THR A 249 -13.27 14.22 14.65
CA THR A 249 -12.90 15.06 13.48
C THR A 249 -13.70 14.71 12.23
N ALA A 250 -14.06 13.43 12.07
CA ALA A 250 -14.76 12.91 10.89
C ALA A 250 -15.85 11.89 11.30
N PRO A 251 -16.86 12.28 12.09
CA PRO A 251 -17.81 11.33 12.71
C PRO A 251 -18.68 10.56 11.70
N GLY A 252 -18.73 10.98 10.43
CA GLY A 252 -19.39 10.26 9.34
C GLY A 252 -18.54 9.19 8.67
N VAL A 253 -17.26 9.06 9.04
CA VAL A 253 -16.32 8.09 8.46
C VAL A 253 -16.18 6.89 9.40
N HIS A 254 -16.41 5.68 8.89
CA HIS A 254 -16.29 4.46 9.68
C HIS A 254 -14.81 4.04 9.79
N TYR A 255 -14.34 3.83 11.02
CA TYR A 255 -13.07 3.19 11.28
C TYR A 255 -13.13 1.70 10.99
N LEU A 256 -12.16 1.19 10.23
CA LEU A 256 -11.99 -0.24 10.00
C LEU A 256 -10.51 -0.61 10.16
N GLN A 257 -10.20 -1.56 11.04
CA GLN A 257 -8.87 -2.15 11.18
C GLN A 257 -8.84 -3.48 10.45
N LEU A 258 -7.90 -3.65 9.53
CA LEU A 258 -7.72 -4.91 8.82
C LEU A 258 -6.91 -5.91 9.67
N GLU A 259 -7.16 -7.19 9.43
CA GLU A 259 -6.35 -8.28 9.96
C GLU A 259 -5.35 -8.73 8.89
N HIS A 260 -4.10 -8.97 9.29
CA HIS A 260 -3.06 -9.44 8.36
C HIS A 260 -3.46 -10.74 7.66
N GLY A 261 -3.34 -10.77 6.35
CA GLY A 261 -3.62 -11.94 5.52
C GLY A 261 -5.09 -12.34 5.41
N LYS A 262 -6.02 -11.58 6.00
CA LYS A 262 -7.46 -11.86 5.88
C LYS A 262 -8.08 -11.07 4.73
N ALA A 263 -8.91 -11.74 3.95
CA ALA A 263 -9.66 -11.09 2.88
C ALA A 263 -10.71 -10.13 3.45
N LEU A 264 -10.68 -8.89 3.01
CA LEU A 264 -11.80 -7.95 3.12
C LEU A 264 -12.50 -7.87 1.75
N LEU A 265 -13.81 -8.08 1.70
CA LEU A 265 -14.62 -7.78 0.53
C LEU A 265 -15.19 -6.37 0.67
N LEU A 266 -14.77 -5.46 -0.19
CA LEU A 266 -15.30 -4.09 -0.28
C LEU A 266 -16.35 -4.03 -1.38
N GLU A 267 -17.58 -3.74 -0.98
CA GLU A 267 -18.72 -3.51 -1.86
C GLU A 267 -19.02 -2.00 -1.96
N PRO A 268 -19.69 -1.54 -3.02
CA PRO A 268 -20.04 -0.12 -3.23
C PRO A 268 -20.83 0.51 -2.09
#